data_1b9aafea98c4f91e0e789a96eb43634b
#
_entry.id   1b9aafea98c4f91e0e789a96eb43634b
#
_cell.length_a   1.000
_cell.length_b   1.000
_cell.length_c   1.000
_cell.angle_alpha   90.00
_cell.angle_beta   90.00
_cell.angle_gamma   90.00
#
_symmetry.space_group_name_H-M   'P 1'
#
loop_
_entity.id
_entity.type
_entity.pdbx_description
1 polymer ?
#
loop_
_entity_poly.entity_id
_entity_poly.type
_entity_poly.pdbx_seq_one_letter_code
_entity_poly.pdbx_strand_id
1 'polypeptide(L)'
;MEEMEGQEISREEALSRVGYKHACHILLHADTRAKLFGKIPIKHVVLMQMRFDGLLGFPGGLVKPSEESLESGLSRELQEEVGVAVPVTVEDYVSSRLAPSPPQLITHFYTKKMSEPELVEIEKAAVANAVDHGLEVLGMVRVPLYTLRNGGGLPWFLSHSFISNSRAQLLGALQRLRLVPQGALDEAVKQAEHMRHARKADPH
;
A
#
# COMPACT_ATOMS: atom_id res chain seq x y z
N MET A 1 10.28 5.36 17.87
CA MET A 1 10.61 4.01 17.39
C MET A 1 10.66 4.16 15.89
N GLU A 2 11.86 4.22 15.32
CA GLU A 2 12.05 4.18 13.87
C GLU A 2 11.30 2.95 13.37
N GLU A 3 10.44 3.12 12.37
CA GLU A 3 9.89 2.01 11.63
C GLU A 3 11.11 1.29 11.04
N MET A 4 11.46 0.14 11.61
CA MET A 4 12.60 -0.64 11.15
C MET A 4 12.24 -1.15 9.75
N GLU A 5 12.66 -0.40 8.75
CA GLU A 5 12.62 -0.87 7.38
C GLU A 5 13.45 -2.14 7.31
N GLY A 6 12.83 -3.26 6.94
CA GLY A 6 13.56 -4.50 6.75
C GLY A 6 14.66 -4.34 5.71
N GLN A 7 15.69 -5.18 5.81
CA GLN A 7 16.82 -5.17 4.86
C GLN A 7 16.31 -5.48 3.44
N GLU A 8 16.65 -4.63 2.48
CA GLU A 8 16.37 -4.91 1.07
C GLU A 8 17.31 -6.01 0.56
N ILE A 9 16.74 -6.97 -0.16
CA ILE A 9 17.45 -8.11 -0.75
C ILE A 9 17.00 -8.28 -2.21
N SER A 10 17.83 -8.97 -3.02
CA SER A 10 17.44 -9.30 -4.37
C SER A 10 16.29 -10.31 -4.40
N ARG A 11 15.55 -10.34 -5.50
CA ARG A 11 14.49 -11.33 -5.70
C ARG A 11 15.02 -12.76 -5.67
N GLU A 12 16.19 -12.99 -6.25
CA GLU A 12 16.86 -14.30 -6.27
C GLU A 12 17.25 -14.74 -4.88
N GLU A 13 17.85 -13.84 -4.10
CA GLU A 13 18.20 -14.09 -2.71
C GLU A 13 16.93 -14.40 -1.89
N ALA A 14 15.86 -13.61 -2.07
CA ALA A 14 14.59 -13.84 -1.41
C ALA A 14 14.05 -15.26 -1.63
N LEU A 15 14.03 -15.72 -2.89
CA LEU A 15 13.53 -17.04 -3.26
C LEU A 15 14.46 -18.20 -2.84
N SER A 16 15.75 -17.94 -2.62
CA SER A 16 16.71 -18.96 -2.16
C SER A 16 16.64 -19.20 -0.65
N ARG A 17 15.99 -18.33 0.12
CA ARG A 17 15.96 -18.43 1.60
C ARG A 17 14.94 -19.45 2.08
N VAL A 18 15.44 -20.56 2.61
CA VAL A 18 14.62 -21.63 3.18
C VAL A 18 14.05 -21.23 4.55
N GLY A 19 12.81 -21.62 4.82
CA GLY A 19 12.16 -21.40 6.12
C GLY A 19 11.50 -20.03 6.30
N TYR A 20 11.58 -19.15 5.30
CA TYR A 20 10.88 -17.87 5.31
C TYR A 20 9.48 -18.01 4.70
N LYS A 21 8.52 -17.32 5.32
CA LYS A 21 7.22 -17.03 4.68
C LYS A 21 7.39 -15.90 3.68
N HIS A 22 6.58 -15.90 2.63
CA HIS A 22 6.56 -14.84 1.63
C HIS A 22 5.20 -14.17 1.62
N ALA A 23 5.19 -12.84 1.57
CA ALA A 23 3.98 -12.04 1.40
C ALA A 23 4.18 -11.06 0.24
N CYS A 24 3.21 -11.02 -0.68
CA CYS A 24 3.22 -10.14 -1.83
C CYS A 24 2.12 -9.09 -1.70
N HIS A 25 2.46 -7.82 -1.92
CA HIS A 25 1.51 -6.71 -1.88
C HIS A 25 1.72 -5.77 -3.06
N ILE A 26 0.65 -5.10 -3.49
CA ILE A 26 0.70 -4.24 -4.67
C ILE A 26 0.07 -2.88 -4.43
N LEU A 27 0.71 -1.83 -4.94
CA LEU A 27 0.15 -0.50 -5.07
C LEU A 27 -0.47 -0.35 -6.47
N LEU A 28 -1.79 -0.19 -6.52
CA LEU A 28 -2.53 0.11 -7.73
C LEU A 28 -2.72 1.62 -7.84
N HIS A 29 -2.42 2.20 -9.00
CA HIS A 29 -2.56 3.63 -9.21
C HIS A 29 -3.03 3.98 -10.62
N ALA A 30 -3.66 5.17 -10.76
CA ALA A 30 -4.08 5.72 -12.04
C ALA A 30 -3.93 7.24 -12.06
N ASP A 31 -3.86 7.80 -13.26
CA ASP A 31 -4.01 9.24 -13.45
C ASP A 31 -5.50 9.61 -13.41
N THR A 32 -5.84 10.80 -12.89
CA THR A 32 -7.19 11.31 -12.85
C THR A 32 -7.26 12.79 -13.17
N ARG A 33 -8.36 13.25 -13.72
CA ARG A 33 -8.68 14.68 -13.89
C ARG A 33 -9.63 15.21 -12.83
N ALA A 34 -9.98 14.39 -11.84
CA ALA A 34 -10.89 14.76 -10.77
C ALA A 34 -10.33 15.92 -9.92
N LYS A 35 -11.25 16.72 -9.41
CA LYS A 35 -10.94 17.84 -8.51
C LYS A 35 -11.76 17.73 -7.23
N LEU A 36 -11.12 17.75 -6.09
CA LEU A 36 -11.80 17.83 -4.81
C LEU A 36 -12.51 19.20 -4.70
N PHE A 37 -13.81 19.16 -4.38
CA PHE A 37 -14.68 20.36 -4.34
C PHE A 37 -14.64 21.19 -5.63
N GLY A 38 -14.36 20.58 -6.78
CA GLY A 38 -14.24 21.26 -8.07
C GLY A 38 -13.02 22.20 -8.20
N LYS A 39 -12.16 22.28 -7.21
CA LYS A 39 -11.07 23.27 -7.11
C LYS A 39 -9.67 22.66 -7.01
N ILE A 40 -9.48 21.64 -6.17
CA ILE A 40 -8.15 21.08 -5.87
C ILE A 40 -7.91 19.88 -6.79
N PRO A 41 -6.94 19.93 -7.73
CA PRO A 41 -6.63 18.79 -8.60
C PRO A 41 -6.09 17.62 -7.78
N ILE A 42 -6.68 16.42 -7.99
CA ILE A 42 -6.20 15.19 -7.35
C ILE A 42 -5.00 14.62 -8.11
N LYS A 43 -5.00 14.67 -9.44
CA LYS A 43 -3.99 14.20 -10.39
C LYS A 43 -3.81 12.69 -10.46
N HIS A 44 -3.69 12.01 -9.33
CA HIS A 44 -3.47 10.57 -9.27
C HIS A 44 -4.35 9.94 -8.20
N VAL A 45 -4.75 8.68 -8.44
CA VAL A 45 -5.42 7.82 -7.47
C VAL A 45 -4.44 6.74 -7.07
N VAL A 46 -4.32 6.48 -5.78
CA VAL A 46 -3.58 5.34 -5.20
C VAL A 46 -4.52 4.62 -4.26
N LEU A 47 -4.62 3.29 -4.39
CA LEU A 47 -5.46 2.47 -3.54
C LEU A 47 -4.64 1.82 -2.42
N MET A 48 -5.20 1.86 -1.23
CA MET A 48 -4.84 1.05 -0.06
C MET A 48 -6.11 0.42 0.50
N GLN A 49 -5.97 -0.36 1.55
CA GLN A 49 -7.11 -0.96 2.25
C GLN A 49 -7.02 -0.75 3.75
N MET A 50 -8.19 -0.63 4.39
CA MET A 50 -8.35 -0.73 5.83
C MET A 50 -8.53 -2.20 6.18
N ARG A 51 -7.62 -2.73 6.99
CA ARG A 51 -7.61 -4.12 7.44
C ARG A 51 -8.50 -4.31 8.67
N PHE A 52 -8.85 -5.58 8.95
CA PHE A 52 -9.63 -5.98 10.14
C PHE A 52 -9.00 -5.53 11.47
N ASP A 53 -7.68 -5.38 11.52
CA ASP A 53 -6.94 -4.93 12.71
C ASP A 53 -6.88 -3.39 12.84
N GLY A 54 -7.55 -2.65 11.94
CA GLY A 54 -7.57 -1.19 11.91
C GLY A 54 -6.33 -0.54 11.34
N LEU A 55 -5.41 -1.33 10.76
CA LEU A 55 -4.21 -0.81 10.12
C LEU A 55 -4.42 -0.60 8.62
N LEU A 56 -3.69 0.36 8.07
CA LEU A 56 -3.63 0.58 6.62
C LEU A 56 -2.59 -0.36 5.99
N GLY A 57 -2.96 -1.00 4.89
CA GLY A 57 -2.09 -1.87 4.12
C GLY A 57 -2.36 -1.79 2.63
N PHE A 58 -1.54 -2.48 1.85
CA PHE A 58 -1.79 -2.72 0.44
C PHE A 58 -2.49 -4.06 0.25
N PRO A 59 -3.33 -4.19 -0.79
CA PRO A 59 -3.92 -5.47 -1.14
C PRO A 59 -2.84 -6.49 -1.48
N GLY A 60 -3.11 -7.75 -1.12
CA GLY A 60 -2.20 -8.88 -1.25
C GLY A 60 -2.08 -9.67 0.04
N GLY A 61 -1.32 -10.77 0.02
CA GLY A 61 -1.23 -11.68 1.14
C GLY A 61 -0.08 -12.68 1.05
N LEU A 62 -0.24 -13.79 1.75
CA LEU A 62 0.77 -14.84 1.82
C LEU A 62 0.82 -15.66 0.53
N VAL A 63 2.03 -15.89 0.05
CA VAL A 63 2.32 -16.68 -1.15
C VAL A 63 3.26 -17.81 -0.78
N LYS A 64 3.08 -18.97 -1.41
CA LYS A 64 3.93 -20.13 -1.23
C LYS A 64 4.77 -20.38 -2.49
N PRO A 65 6.02 -19.91 -2.57
CA PRO A 65 6.85 -20.05 -3.77
C PRO A 65 7.15 -21.49 -4.19
N SER A 66 6.92 -22.46 -3.30
CA SER A 66 7.01 -23.89 -3.63
C SER A 66 5.82 -24.43 -4.44
N GLU A 67 4.69 -23.73 -4.44
CA GLU A 67 3.43 -24.16 -5.06
C GLU A 67 3.02 -23.27 -6.23
N GLU A 68 3.41 -21.97 -6.20
CA GLU A 68 2.99 -20.96 -7.15
C GLU A 68 4.11 -19.90 -7.37
N SER A 69 4.06 -19.17 -8.47
CA SER A 69 4.92 -17.98 -8.61
C SER A 69 4.43 -16.85 -7.71
N LEU A 70 5.32 -15.90 -7.36
CA LEU A 70 4.94 -14.74 -6.55
C LEU A 70 3.79 -13.96 -7.20
N GLU A 71 3.81 -13.82 -8.53
CA GLU A 71 2.80 -13.09 -9.30
C GLU A 71 1.47 -13.84 -9.35
N SER A 72 1.48 -15.16 -9.49
CA SER A 72 0.27 -15.98 -9.45
C SER A 72 -0.38 -15.94 -8.08
N GLY A 73 0.44 -16.05 -7.02
CA GLY A 73 -0.05 -15.96 -5.65
C GLY A 73 -0.63 -14.58 -5.35
N LEU A 74 0.04 -13.51 -5.76
CA LEU A 74 -0.48 -12.16 -5.60
C LEU A 74 -1.79 -11.96 -6.38
N SER A 75 -1.89 -12.48 -7.61
CA SER A 75 -3.12 -12.38 -8.41
C SER A 75 -4.28 -13.13 -7.75
N ARG A 76 -4.01 -14.28 -7.11
CA ARG A 76 -5.01 -15.04 -6.34
C ARG A 76 -5.49 -14.25 -5.12
N GLU A 77 -4.58 -13.72 -4.30
CA GLU A 77 -4.91 -12.88 -3.14
C GLU A 77 -5.75 -11.65 -3.56
N LEU A 78 -5.39 -11.01 -4.68
CA LEU A 78 -6.17 -9.87 -5.20
C LEU A 78 -7.59 -10.29 -5.59
N GLN A 79 -7.78 -11.48 -6.16
CA GLN A 79 -9.13 -11.98 -6.49
C GLN A 79 -9.98 -12.14 -5.22
N GLU A 80 -9.39 -12.56 -4.11
CA GLU A 80 -10.06 -12.74 -2.82
C GLU A 80 -10.40 -11.40 -2.16
N GLU A 81 -9.44 -10.47 -2.12
CA GLU A 81 -9.56 -9.18 -1.42
C GLU A 81 -10.26 -8.06 -2.22
N VAL A 82 -10.07 -8.02 -3.56
CA VAL A 82 -10.66 -6.97 -4.41
C VAL A 82 -11.74 -7.48 -5.36
N GLY A 83 -12.01 -8.79 -5.37
CA GLY A 83 -13.17 -9.38 -6.02
C GLY A 83 -13.12 -9.39 -7.55
N VAL A 84 -11.97 -9.07 -8.17
CA VAL A 84 -11.77 -9.08 -9.62
C VAL A 84 -10.33 -9.48 -9.94
N ALA A 85 -10.16 -10.19 -11.04
CA ALA A 85 -8.83 -10.59 -11.49
C ALA A 85 -7.99 -9.38 -11.90
N VAL A 86 -6.85 -9.20 -11.23
CA VAL A 86 -5.84 -8.21 -11.59
C VAL A 86 -4.59 -8.98 -12.02
N PRO A 87 -4.28 -9.03 -13.33
CA PRO A 87 -3.09 -9.73 -13.79
C PRO A 87 -1.83 -8.99 -13.33
N VAL A 88 -1.00 -9.69 -12.56
CA VAL A 88 0.30 -9.19 -12.09
C VAL A 88 1.41 -9.90 -12.85
N THR A 89 2.43 -9.16 -13.24
CA THR A 89 3.59 -9.68 -13.98
C THR A 89 4.89 -9.30 -13.27
N VAL A 90 6.00 -9.92 -13.68
CA VAL A 90 7.32 -9.58 -13.16
C VAL A 90 7.73 -8.14 -13.43
N GLU A 91 7.13 -7.50 -14.44
CA GLU A 91 7.38 -6.09 -14.77
C GLU A 91 6.80 -5.13 -13.73
N ASP A 92 5.79 -5.57 -12.98
CA ASP A 92 5.19 -4.81 -11.88
C ASP A 92 6.03 -4.87 -10.59
N TYR A 93 7.05 -5.77 -10.52
CA TYR A 93 7.89 -5.97 -9.33
C TYR A 93 8.76 -4.76 -9.01
N VAL A 94 8.87 -4.48 -7.71
CA VAL A 94 9.63 -3.33 -7.18
C VAL A 94 10.80 -3.76 -6.31
N SER A 95 10.53 -4.51 -5.25
CA SER A 95 11.54 -4.85 -4.25
C SER A 95 11.13 -6.04 -3.40
N SER A 96 12.13 -6.66 -2.77
CA SER A 96 11.95 -7.63 -1.70
C SER A 96 12.68 -7.17 -0.45
N ARG A 97 12.07 -7.37 0.72
CA ARG A 97 12.65 -6.99 2.02
C ARG A 97 12.48 -8.09 3.06
N LEU A 98 13.51 -8.32 3.84
CA LEU A 98 13.46 -9.15 5.05
C LEU A 98 12.79 -8.37 6.17
N ALA A 99 11.81 -8.97 6.83
CA ALA A 99 11.29 -8.42 8.07
C ALA A 99 12.39 -8.39 9.14
N PRO A 100 12.47 -7.31 9.95
CA PRO A 100 13.55 -7.11 10.90
C PRO A 100 13.49 -8.04 12.14
N SER A 101 12.36 -8.71 12.35
CA SER A 101 12.10 -9.56 13.52
C SER A 101 11.12 -10.69 13.19
N PRO A 102 11.03 -11.74 14.03
CA PRO A 102 10.05 -12.81 13.85
C PRO A 102 8.62 -12.30 13.65
N PRO A 103 7.81 -12.98 12.84
CA PRO A 103 8.14 -14.22 12.11
C PRO A 103 9.13 -14.01 10.98
N GLN A 104 9.88 -15.07 10.57
CA GLN A 104 10.74 -15.05 9.39
C GLN A 104 9.88 -14.80 8.15
N LEU A 105 9.85 -13.54 7.71
CA LEU A 105 9.00 -13.06 6.63
C LEU A 105 9.81 -12.27 5.61
N ILE A 106 9.57 -12.55 4.35
CA ILE A 106 10.02 -11.75 3.22
C ILE A 106 8.80 -11.09 2.59
N THR A 107 8.84 -9.78 2.46
CA THR A 107 7.80 -9.02 1.77
C THR A 107 8.26 -8.66 0.36
N HIS A 108 7.39 -8.91 -0.62
CA HIS A 108 7.59 -8.52 -2.02
C HIS A 108 6.60 -7.42 -2.36
N PHE A 109 7.09 -6.34 -2.94
CA PHE A 109 6.28 -5.19 -3.27
C PHE A 109 6.22 -4.97 -4.78
N TYR A 110 5.01 -4.68 -5.26
CA TYR A 110 4.67 -4.45 -6.64
C TYR A 110 3.99 -3.10 -6.83
N THR A 111 4.07 -2.54 -8.03
CA THR A 111 3.26 -1.36 -8.41
C THR A 111 2.70 -1.58 -9.80
N LYS A 112 1.42 -1.22 -9.99
CA LYS A 112 0.78 -1.33 -11.29
C LYS A 112 0.00 -0.07 -11.63
N LYS A 113 0.32 0.51 -12.78
CA LYS A 113 -0.47 1.60 -13.36
C LYS A 113 -1.65 1.02 -14.13
N MET A 114 -2.81 1.57 -13.85
CA MET A 114 -4.08 1.21 -14.47
C MET A 114 -4.74 2.47 -15.03
N SER A 115 -5.80 2.30 -15.79
CA SER A 115 -6.71 3.41 -16.10
C SER A 115 -7.62 3.72 -14.92
N GLU A 116 -8.12 4.96 -14.81
CA GLU A 116 -9.05 5.34 -13.76
C GLU A 116 -10.34 4.49 -13.78
N PRO A 117 -10.96 4.17 -14.94
CA PRO A 117 -12.11 3.26 -14.97
C PRO A 117 -11.82 1.87 -14.39
N GLU A 118 -10.66 1.28 -14.66
CA GLU A 118 -10.27 -0.01 -14.09
C GLU A 118 -10.17 0.06 -12.57
N LEU A 119 -9.57 1.13 -12.00
CA LEU A 119 -9.54 1.31 -10.55
C LEU A 119 -10.94 1.47 -9.95
N VAL A 120 -11.85 2.18 -10.62
CA VAL A 120 -13.25 2.31 -10.18
C VAL A 120 -13.97 0.96 -10.19
N GLU A 121 -13.70 0.10 -11.17
CA GLU A 121 -14.26 -1.26 -11.19
C GLU A 121 -13.71 -2.11 -10.05
N ILE A 122 -12.43 -1.99 -9.71
CA ILE A 122 -11.84 -2.65 -8.52
C ILE A 122 -12.54 -2.19 -7.24
N GLU A 123 -12.75 -0.88 -7.06
CA GLU A 123 -13.45 -0.35 -5.86
C GLU A 123 -14.88 -0.90 -5.73
N LYS A 124 -15.61 -1.02 -6.85
CA LYS A 124 -16.94 -1.60 -6.87
C LYS A 124 -16.93 -3.10 -6.61
N ALA A 125 -16.03 -3.82 -7.27
CA ALA A 125 -15.90 -5.27 -7.11
C ALA A 125 -15.49 -5.66 -5.69
N ALA A 126 -14.62 -4.89 -5.05
CA ALA A 126 -14.21 -5.11 -3.67
C ALA A 126 -15.38 -5.12 -2.69
N VAL A 127 -16.40 -4.31 -2.92
CA VAL A 127 -17.63 -4.31 -2.10
C VAL A 127 -18.61 -5.41 -2.51
N ALA A 128 -18.74 -5.66 -3.82
CA ALA A 128 -19.79 -6.52 -4.36
C ALA A 128 -19.38 -8.00 -4.41
N ASN A 129 -18.13 -8.30 -4.66
CA ASN A 129 -17.67 -9.63 -5.07
C ASN A 129 -16.53 -10.19 -4.20
N ALA A 130 -15.78 -9.34 -3.46
CA ALA A 130 -14.65 -9.81 -2.68
C ALA A 130 -15.10 -10.71 -1.52
N VAL A 131 -14.49 -11.88 -1.42
CA VAL A 131 -14.79 -12.87 -0.37
C VAL A 131 -14.43 -12.33 1.01
N ASP A 132 -13.35 -11.57 1.09
CA ASP A 132 -12.79 -11.04 2.33
C ASP A 132 -13.39 -9.71 2.78
N HIS A 133 -14.33 -9.14 1.98
CA HIS A 133 -14.98 -7.89 2.32
C HIS A 133 -15.78 -7.98 3.62
N GLY A 134 -15.48 -7.07 4.56
CA GLY A 134 -16.08 -7.08 5.90
C GLY A 134 -15.48 -8.10 6.88
N LEU A 135 -14.53 -8.92 6.43
CA LEU A 135 -13.78 -9.89 7.23
C LEU A 135 -12.33 -9.43 7.39
N GLU A 136 -11.46 -9.78 6.45
CA GLU A 136 -10.04 -9.36 6.48
C GLU A 136 -9.84 -7.94 5.96
N VAL A 137 -10.66 -7.50 5.00
CA VAL A 137 -10.65 -6.17 4.40
C VAL A 137 -11.94 -5.42 4.76
N LEU A 138 -11.82 -4.37 5.57
CA LEU A 138 -12.97 -3.53 5.97
C LEU A 138 -13.39 -2.56 4.86
N GLY A 139 -12.52 -2.28 3.92
CA GLY A 139 -12.81 -1.45 2.76
C GLY A 139 -11.56 -0.91 2.07
N MET A 140 -11.73 -0.56 0.79
CA MET A 140 -10.70 0.13 0.01
C MET A 140 -10.70 1.62 0.36
N VAL A 141 -9.52 2.24 0.37
CA VAL A 141 -9.34 3.67 0.61
C VAL A 141 -8.45 4.28 -0.46
N ARG A 142 -8.82 5.48 -0.94
CA ARG A 142 -7.96 6.28 -1.79
C ARG A 142 -7.01 7.10 -0.92
N VAL A 143 -5.71 7.01 -1.17
CA VAL A 143 -4.72 7.85 -0.51
C VAL A 143 -4.91 9.32 -0.94
N PRO A 144 -5.16 10.26 -0.02
CA PRO A 144 -5.32 11.66 -0.38
C PRO A 144 -3.95 12.28 -0.73
N LEU A 145 -3.66 12.46 -2.02
CA LEU A 145 -2.39 12.97 -2.53
C LEU A 145 -2.34 14.52 -2.57
N TYR A 146 -3.09 15.17 -1.72
CA TYR A 146 -3.17 16.62 -1.55
C TYR A 146 -3.02 16.99 -0.08
N THR A 147 -2.65 18.25 0.17
CA THR A 147 -2.59 18.83 1.51
C THR A 147 -3.52 20.03 1.58
N LEU A 148 -4.40 20.04 2.56
CA LEU A 148 -5.28 21.18 2.84
C LEU A 148 -4.59 22.18 3.78
N ARG A 149 -5.08 23.43 3.82
CA ARG A 149 -4.51 24.49 4.68
C ARG A 149 -4.48 24.16 6.17
N ASN A 150 -5.41 23.30 6.62
CA ASN A 150 -5.50 22.83 8.01
C ASN A 150 -4.68 21.56 8.29
N GLY A 151 -3.79 21.15 7.38
CA GLY A 151 -3.02 19.91 7.48
C GLY A 151 -3.78 18.66 7.08
N GLY A 152 -5.06 18.77 6.66
CA GLY A 152 -5.84 17.66 6.15
C GLY A 152 -5.27 17.09 4.84
N GLY A 153 -5.66 15.87 4.50
CA GLY A 153 -5.17 15.14 3.33
C GLY A 153 -3.97 14.27 3.64
N LEU A 154 -2.92 14.33 2.82
CA LEU A 154 -1.77 13.42 2.92
C LEU A 154 -1.10 13.42 4.31
N PRO A 155 -0.84 14.57 4.98
CA PRO A 155 -0.24 14.57 6.32
C PRO A 155 -1.07 13.77 7.33
N TRP A 156 -2.38 13.99 7.38
CA TRP A 156 -3.28 13.23 8.25
C TRP A 156 -3.27 11.75 7.92
N PHE A 157 -3.34 11.41 6.64
CA PHE A 157 -3.30 10.02 6.20
C PHE A 157 -2.02 9.33 6.66
N LEU A 158 -0.86 9.95 6.45
CA LEU A 158 0.45 9.43 6.87
C LEU A 158 0.63 9.36 8.39
N SER A 159 -0.22 10.03 9.18
CA SER A 159 -0.19 9.94 10.64
C SER A 159 -0.96 8.74 11.21
N HIS A 160 -1.72 8.03 10.39
CA HIS A 160 -2.39 6.78 10.79
C HIS A 160 -1.40 5.65 11.03
N SER A 161 -1.91 4.53 11.56
CA SER A 161 -1.16 3.31 11.75
C SER A 161 -1.18 2.44 10.49
N PHE A 162 -0.02 1.92 10.12
CA PHE A 162 0.19 1.08 8.96
C PHE A 162 0.70 -0.29 9.38
N ILE A 163 0.36 -1.33 8.63
CA ILE A 163 0.87 -2.67 8.87
C ILE A 163 2.33 -2.77 8.38
N SER A 164 3.21 -3.32 9.22
CA SER A 164 4.59 -3.60 8.87
C SER A 164 5.29 -2.40 8.18
N ASN A 165 5.88 -2.59 7.02
CA ASN A 165 6.60 -1.58 6.24
C ASN A 165 5.73 -0.87 5.18
N SER A 166 4.40 -1.01 5.20
CA SER A 166 3.53 -0.47 4.15
C SER A 166 3.56 1.07 4.04
N ARG A 167 3.83 1.78 5.16
CA ARG A 167 4.06 3.24 5.12
C ARG A 167 5.32 3.59 4.32
N ALA A 168 6.41 2.89 4.57
CA ALA A 168 7.67 3.09 3.84
C ALA A 168 7.52 2.72 2.36
N GLN A 169 6.80 1.64 2.06
CA GLN A 169 6.46 1.24 0.69
C GLN A 169 5.65 2.32 -0.02
N LEU A 170 4.63 2.91 0.65
CA LEU A 170 3.86 4.03 0.11
C LEU A 170 4.76 5.22 -0.23
N LEU A 171 5.56 5.69 0.72
CA LEU A 171 6.43 6.85 0.53
C LEU A 171 7.44 6.62 -0.61
N GLY A 172 8.08 5.45 -0.65
CA GLY A 172 9.01 5.08 -1.71
C GLY A 172 8.34 5.03 -3.08
N ALA A 173 7.12 4.51 -3.17
CA ALA A 173 6.36 4.47 -4.42
C ALA A 173 5.92 5.87 -4.88
N LEU A 174 5.40 6.72 -3.97
CA LEU A 174 5.02 8.10 -4.29
C LEU A 174 6.20 8.90 -4.85
N GLN A 175 7.38 8.73 -4.28
CA GLN A 175 8.61 9.38 -4.73
C GLN A 175 9.07 8.82 -6.08
N ARG A 176 9.22 7.51 -6.20
CA ARG A 176 9.73 6.83 -7.40
C ARG A 176 8.84 7.07 -8.62
N LEU A 177 7.53 6.97 -8.44
CA LEU A 177 6.54 7.19 -9.50
C LEU A 177 6.22 8.69 -9.71
N ARG A 178 6.78 9.58 -8.88
CA ARG A 178 6.56 11.03 -8.93
C ARG A 178 5.08 11.42 -8.86
N LEU A 179 4.32 10.70 -8.06
CA LEU A 179 2.87 10.94 -7.91
C LEU A 179 2.57 12.18 -7.05
N VAL A 180 3.53 12.61 -6.24
CA VAL A 180 3.50 13.84 -5.44
C VAL A 180 4.84 14.57 -5.65
N PRO A 181 4.85 15.91 -5.81
CA PRO A 181 6.10 16.67 -5.85
C PRO A 181 6.93 16.46 -4.57
N GLN A 182 8.25 16.26 -4.72
CA GLN A 182 9.13 15.89 -3.60
C GLN A 182 9.00 16.83 -2.40
N GLY A 183 9.05 18.15 -2.59
CA GLY A 183 8.93 19.10 -1.48
C GLY A 183 7.58 19.03 -0.77
N ALA A 184 6.49 18.70 -1.49
CA ALA A 184 5.17 18.50 -0.89
C ALA A 184 5.11 17.18 -0.10
N LEU A 185 5.79 16.14 -0.58
CA LEU A 185 5.90 14.87 0.13
C LEU A 185 6.70 15.00 1.43
N ASP A 186 7.86 15.66 1.37
CA ASP A 186 8.72 15.92 2.53
C ASP A 186 7.99 16.72 3.62
N GLU A 187 7.25 17.75 3.21
CA GLU A 187 6.46 18.56 4.15
C GLU A 187 5.29 17.74 4.76
N ALA A 188 4.63 16.91 3.95
CA ALA A 188 3.56 16.04 4.46
C ALA A 188 4.08 15.01 5.47
N VAL A 189 5.24 14.42 5.23
CA VAL A 189 5.91 13.50 6.16
C VAL A 189 6.24 14.20 7.47
N LYS A 190 6.87 15.38 7.41
CA LYS A 190 7.22 16.18 8.59
C LYS A 190 5.99 16.53 9.44
N GLN A 191 4.90 16.96 8.81
CA GLN A 191 3.65 17.24 9.51
C GLN A 191 3.04 15.98 10.13
N ALA A 192 3.05 14.85 9.41
CA ALA A 192 2.55 13.59 9.93
C ALA A 192 3.34 13.11 11.17
N GLU A 193 4.65 13.25 11.16
CA GLU A 193 5.50 12.90 12.31
C GLU A 193 5.20 13.79 13.52
N HIS A 194 5.03 15.08 13.30
CA HIS A 194 4.63 16.00 14.37
C HIS A 194 3.29 15.58 14.99
N MET A 195 2.30 15.24 14.19
CA MET A 195 1.00 14.74 14.67
C MET A 195 1.11 13.42 15.45
N ARG A 196 1.97 12.49 14.99
CA ARG A 196 2.23 11.21 15.69
C ARG A 196 2.87 11.43 17.05
N HIS A 197 3.82 12.36 17.16
CA HIS A 197 4.45 12.71 18.43
C HIS A 197 3.48 13.40 19.40
N ALA A 198 2.66 14.32 18.91
CA ALA A 198 1.66 15.00 19.73
C ALA A 198 0.66 14.01 20.35
N ARG A 199 0.18 13.02 19.58
CA ARG A 199 -0.72 11.95 20.09
C ARG A 199 -0.08 11.05 21.14
N LYS A 200 1.24 10.87 21.11
CA LYS A 200 1.96 10.07 22.14
C LYS A 200 2.22 10.86 23.42
N ALA A 201 2.29 12.18 23.34
CA ALA A 201 2.53 13.07 24.46
C ALA A 201 1.26 13.36 25.29
N ASP A 202 0.06 13.11 24.73
CA ASP A 202 -1.24 13.31 25.38
C ASP A 202 -2.02 11.97 25.46
N PRO A 203 -1.63 11.07 26.39
CA PRO A 203 -2.30 9.79 26.58
C PRO A 203 -3.55 9.97 27.46
N HIS A 204 -4.67 10.39 26.88
CA HIS A 204 -5.98 10.33 27.53
C HIS A 204 -6.76 9.12 27.07
#